data_ea9eb83070a73b510f2cdc3115af3ffb
#
_entry.id   ea9eb83070a73b510f2cdc3115af3ffb
#
_cell.length_a   1.000
_cell.length_b   1.000
_cell.length_c   1.000
_cell.angle_alpha   90.00
_cell.angle_beta   90.00
_cell.angle_gamma   90.00
#
_symmetry.space_group_name_H-M   'P 1'
#
loop_
_entity.id
_entity.type
_entity.pdbx_description
1 polymer ?
#
loop_
_entity_poly.entity_id
_entity_poly.type
_entity_poly.pdbx_seq_one_letter_code
_entity_poly.pdbx_strand_id
1 'polypeptide(L)'
;QPGKRFISSQWQVVKDRELLLIEKVKTANDKPQIIFEEVLLTKEFVIPKDKNTACFDANKFKGVISIRKWEKGDYFIPFGMTGKKLVSDFMTDSKFSLLKKEQQWVLSCNDQIAWLIGERTDNRFRIDDSTQKVIIAKLGKQE
;
A
#
# COMPACT_ATOMS: atom_id res chain seq x y z
N GLN A 1 20.48 -0.15 2.99
CA GLN A 1 19.96 -0.38 2.92
C GLN A 1 19.44 -0.81 2.68
N PRO A 2 19.44 -1.14 2.68
CA PRO A 2 18.79 -1.63 2.36
C PRO A 2 18.15 -1.56 2.10
N GLY A 3 18.02 -1.38 1.95
CA GLY A 3 17.40 -1.33 1.62
C GLY A 3 16.92 -0.70 1.60
N LYS A 4 16.75 -0.12 1.65
CA LYS A 4 16.36 0.35 1.72
C LYS A 4 15.94 1.10 2.05
N ARG A 5 15.69 1.68 2.33
CA ARG A 5 15.17 2.27 2.77
C ARG A 5 14.50 2.84 3.02
N PHE A 6 14.03 3.16 3.31
CA PHE A 6 13.10 3.72 3.36
C PHE A 6 12.72 4.21 4.05
N ILE A 7 12.63 4.70 4.41
CA ILE A 7 12.10 5.02 4.97
C ILE A 7 11.74 5.69 5.38
N SER A 8 11.84 6.41 5.61
CA SER A 8 11.33 6.94 5.94
C SER A 8 10.85 7.31 6.64
N SER A 9 10.70 7.77 7.07
CA SER A 9 10.20 7.94 7.73
C SER A 9 9.58 7.62 8.34
N GLN A 10 9.53 7.46 8.48
CA GLN A 10 9.02 6.85 8.96
C GLN A 10 9.11 5.80 8.60
N TRP A 11 9.69 5.47 7.88
CA TRP A 11 9.69 4.16 7.63
C TRP A 11 10.94 3.65 7.27
N GLN A 12 10.87 3.63 7.49
CA GLN A 12 11.34 3.20 7.03
C GLN A 12 11.49 2.53 6.81
N VAL A 13 11.71 2.11 6.69
CA VAL A 13 11.74 1.34 6.23
C VAL A 13 12.17 0.88 5.91
N VAL A 14 12.55 0.43 5.80
CA VAL A 14 13.03 -0.23 5.47
C VAL A 14 13.83 -0.26 5.18
N LYS A 15 14.37 -0.11 5.04
CA LYS A 15 15.08 -0.29 4.97
C LYS A 15 15.40 -0.14 5.62
N ASP A 16 15.35 0.24 6.29
CA ASP A 16 15.41 -0.02 6.95
C ASP A 16 14.44 -0.23 7.61
N ARG A 17 13.85 -0.25 8.37
CA ARG A 17 12.90 -1.22 8.72
C ARG A 17 12.63 -1.29 10.20
N GLU A 18 13.53 -1.00 11.03
CA GLU A 18 13.36 -0.94 12.47
C GLU A 18 12.43 0.16 12.86
N LEU A 19 12.46 1.20 12.11
CA LEU A 19 11.59 2.32 12.38
C LEU A 19 10.14 1.92 12.33
N LEU A 20 9.81 1.07 11.37
CA LEU A 20 8.45 0.59 11.26
C LEU A 20 8.05 -0.27 12.44
N LEU A 21 8.99 -1.02 12.96
CA LEU A 21 8.70 -1.85 14.12
C LEU A 21 8.39 -1.02 15.34
N ILE A 22 9.14 0.04 15.53
CA ILE A 22 8.88 0.93 16.64
C ILE A 22 7.52 1.55 16.53
N GLU A 23 7.17 1.97 15.32
CA GLU A 23 5.88 2.55 15.08
C GLU A 23 4.77 1.59 15.45
N LYS A 24 4.92 0.36 15.05
CA LYS A 24 3.92 -0.63 15.33
C LYS A 24 3.72 -0.85 16.81
N VAL A 25 4.80 -0.82 17.57
CA VAL A 25 4.68 -1.05 19.00
C VAL A 25 3.85 0.00 19.67
N LYS A 26 3.99 1.24 19.24
CA LYS A 26 3.26 2.27 19.92
C LYS A 26 1.83 2.42 19.52
N THR A 27 1.43 1.83 18.42
CA THR A 27 0.05 1.97 18.02
C THR A 27 -0.73 0.84 18.62
N ALA A 28 -1.41 1.10 19.68
CA ALA A 28 -2.30 0.12 20.21
C ALA A 28 -3.59 0.04 19.40
N ASN A 29 -3.64 0.70 18.28
CA ASN A 29 -4.87 0.80 17.50
C ASN A 29 -4.84 -0.07 16.24
N ASP A 30 -4.06 -1.14 16.27
CA ASP A 30 -4.09 -2.15 15.23
C ASP A 30 -3.63 -1.70 13.86
N LYS A 31 -2.77 -0.70 13.82
CA LYS A 31 -2.19 -0.27 12.56
C LYS A 31 -1.46 -1.44 11.91
N PRO A 32 -1.74 -1.75 10.66
CA PRO A 32 -1.11 -2.90 10.03
C PRO A 32 0.37 -2.66 9.77
N GLN A 33 1.10 -3.74 9.75
CA GLN A 33 2.51 -3.70 9.42
C GLN A 33 2.66 -4.07 7.95
N ILE A 34 3.34 -3.22 7.20
CA ILE A 34 3.60 -3.46 5.78
C ILE A 34 5.08 -3.69 5.60
N ILE A 35 5.43 -4.73 4.88
CA ILE A 35 6.82 -5.07 4.60
C ILE A 35 7.10 -4.73 3.15
N PHE A 36 8.11 -3.91 2.90
CA PHE A 36 8.43 -3.47 1.55
C PHE A 36 9.70 -4.15 1.05
N GLU A 37 9.69 -4.44 -0.25
CA GLU A 37 10.83 -5.04 -0.92
C GLU A 37 10.94 -4.44 -2.31
N GLU A 38 12.16 -4.13 -2.75
CA GLU A 38 12.37 -3.62 -4.09
C GLU A 38 13.06 -4.69 -4.92
N VAL A 39 12.53 -4.97 -6.10
CA VAL A 39 13.11 -5.96 -6.98
C VAL A 39 13.18 -5.42 -8.40
N LEU A 40 14.10 -5.97 -9.19
CA LEU A 40 14.14 -5.65 -10.62
C LEU A 40 13.03 -6.42 -11.32
N LEU A 41 12.40 -5.76 -12.27
CA LEU A 41 11.37 -6.39 -13.07
C LEU A 41 12.03 -7.22 -14.16
N THR A 42 11.80 -8.51 -14.14
CA THR A 42 12.36 -9.44 -15.12
C THR A 42 11.23 -10.16 -15.83
N LYS A 43 11.59 -10.91 -16.86
CA LYS A 43 10.58 -11.66 -17.58
C LYS A 43 9.94 -12.75 -16.74
N GLU A 44 10.66 -13.21 -15.73
CA GLU A 44 10.14 -14.23 -14.85
C GLU A 44 9.25 -13.69 -13.75
N PHE A 45 9.21 -12.37 -13.58
CA PHE A 45 8.44 -11.78 -12.50
C PHE A 45 6.95 -12.02 -12.71
N VAL A 46 6.30 -12.53 -11.69
CA VAL A 46 4.87 -12.76 -11.72
C VAL A 46 4.23 -11.89 -10.65
N ILE A 47 3.26 -11.07 -11.03
CA ILE A 47 2.56 -10.22 -10.07
C ILE A 47 1.68 -11.09 -9.20
N PRO A 48 1.89 -11.09 -7.89
CA PRO A 48 1.03 -11.85 -6.99
C PRO A 48 -0.41 -11.39 -7.09
N LYS A 49 -1.33 -12.33 -6.98
CA LYS A 49 -2.75 -12.00 -7.11
C LYS A 49 -3.48 -11.95 -5.79
N ASP A 50 -2.81 -12.25 -4.68
CA ASP A 50 -3.50 -12.19 -3.42
C ASP A 50 -3.68 -10.73 -2.98
N LYS A 51 -4.72 -10.49 -2.20
CA LYS A 51 -5.09 -9.14 -1.82
C LYS A 51 -4.18 -8.55 -0.74
N ASN A 52 -3.35 -9.37 -0.13
CA ASN A 52 -2.46 -8.90 0.93
C ASN A 52 -1.10 -8.48 0.40
N THR A 53 -0.92 -8.53 -0.92
CA THR A 53 0.33 -8.14 -1.56
C THR A 53 0.02 -7.14 -2.66
N ALA A 54 0.72 -6.01 -2.64
CA ALA A 54 0.59 -4.99 -3.66
C ALA A 54 1.91 -4.81 -4.37
N CYS A 55 1.86 -4.51 -5.66
CA CYS A 55 3.07 -4.26 -6.45
C CYS A 55 2.93 -2.94 -7.16
N PHE A 56 3.95 -2.12 -7.05
CA PHE A 56 3.94 -0.78 -7.63
C PHE A 56 5.19 -0.55 -8.47
N ASP A 57 5.06 0.31 -9.48
CA ASP A 57 6.20 0.80 -10.22
C ASP A 57 7.04 1.66 -9.27
N ALA A 58 8.31 1.31 -9.08
CA ALA A 58 9.16 2.02 -8.13
C ALA A 58 9.33 3.49 -8.50
N ASN A 59 9.24 3.84 -9.76
CA ASN A 59 9.35 5.24 -10.17
C ASN A 59 8.11 6.05 -9.86
N LYS A 60 6.98 5.38 -9.68
CA LYS A 60 5.73 6.07 -9.35
C LYS A 60 5.49 6.09 -7.85
N PHE A 61 5.94 5.07 -7.17
CA PHE A 61 5.71 4.92 -5.72
C PHE A 61 6.94 5.40 -4.97
N LYS A 62 7.09 6.69 -4.88
CA LYS A 62 8.19 7.29 -4.12
C LYS A 62 7.74 8.61 -3.54
N GLY A 63 8.39 8.98 -2.44
CA GLY A 63 8.06 10.20 -1.73
C GLY A 63 7.62 9.87 -0.32
N VAL A 64 6.63 10.58 0.16
CA VAL A 64 6.16 10.42 1.53
C VAL A 64 5.13 9.31 1.58
N ILE A 65 5.46 8.25 2.30
CA ILE A 65 4.60 7.07 2.41
C ILE A 65 3.96 7.09 3.80
N SER A 66 2.66 6.86 3.85
CA SER A 66 1.99 6.79 5.14
C SER A 66 0.90 5.72 5.13
N ILE A 67 0.55 5.28 6.31
CA ILE A 67 -0.50 4.28 6.53
C ILE A 67 -1.47 4.92 7.51
N ARG A 68 -2.73 5.01 7.12
CA ARG A 68 -3.75 5.61 7.97
C ARG A 68 -5.10 4.97 7.71
N LYS A 69 -6.03 5.23 8.60
CA LYS A 69 -7.41 4.84 8.36
C LYS A 69 -7.99 5.67 7.22
N TRP A 70 -8.92 5.07 6.48
CA TRP A 70 -9.60 5.83 5.44
C TRP A 70 -10.47 6.91 6.09
N GLU A 71 -10.73 7.96 5.33
CA GLU A 71 -11.54 9.08 5.77
C GLU A 71 -12.59 9.41 4.74
N LYS A 72 -13.66 9.99 5.20
CA LYS A 72 -14.72 10.42 4.29
C LYS A 72 -14.15 11.38 3.26
N GLY A 73 -14.50 11.15 2.01
CA GLY A 73 -13.98 11.95 0.91
C GLY A 73 -12.77 11.35 0.22
N ASP A 74 -12.15 10.35 0.83
CA ASP A 74 -11.04 9.66 0.17
C ASP A 74 -11.50 9.02 -1.12
N TYR A 75 -10.62 9.09 -2.13
CA TYR A 75 -10.90 8.43 -3.40
C TYR A 75 -9.63 7.77 -3.91
N PHE A 76 -9.80 6.85 -4.83
CA PHE A 76 -8.68 6.26 -5.53
C PHE A 76 -9.16 5.88 -6.93
N ILE A 77 -8.22 5.44 -7.76
CA ILE A 77 -8.55 4.96 -9.11
C ILE A 77 -8.25 3.47 -9.10
N PRO A 78 -9.28 2.63 -8.97
CA PRO A 78 -9.03 1.18 -8.82
C PRO A 78 -8.22 0.64 -10.00
N PHE A 79 -7.32 -0.26 -9.71
CA PHE A 79 -6.46 -0.86 -10.72
C PHE A 79 -7.30 -1.36 -11.90
N GLY A 80 -6.87 -1.00 -13.10
CA GLY A 80 -7.59 -1.40 -14.30
C GLY A 80 -8.68 -0.44 -14.72
N MET A 81 -8.94 0.59 -13.94
CA MET A 81 -9.98 1.57 -14.26
C MET A 81 -9.34 2.92 -14.49
N THR A 82 -10.09 3.85 -15.05
CA THR A 82 -9.58 5.18 -15.33
C THR A 82 -10.26 6.27 -14.53
N GLY A 83 -11.37 5.98 -13.89
CA GLY A 83 -12.13 6.98 -13.15
C GLY A 83 -11.93 6.89 -11.66
N LYS A 84 -12.14 8.01 -11.00
CA LYS A 84 -12.07 8.07 -9.55
C LYS A 84 -13.23 7.30 -8.93
N LYS A 85 -12.96 6.67 -7.80
CA LYS A 85 -14.01 6.02 -7.03
C LYS A 85 -13.81 6.37 -5.57
N LEU A 86 -14.87 6.81 -4.92
CA LEU A 86 -14.79 7.07 -3.50
C LEU A 86 -14.55 5.76 -2.76
N VAL A 87 -13.69 5.82 -1.75
CA VAL A 87 -13.41 4.63 -0.94
C VAL A 87 -14.71 4.13 -0.30
N SER A 88 -15.56 5.06 0.17
CA SER A 88 -16.84 4.66 0.76
C SER A 88 -17.71 3.90 -0.24
N ASP A 89 -17.71 4.34 -1.49
CA ASP A 89 -18.51 3.66 -2.52
C ASP A 89 -17.94 2.30 -2.85
N PHE A 90 -16.61 2.20 -2.91
CA PHE A 90 -15.98 0.92 -3.16
C PHE A 90 -16.35 -0.10 -2.07
N MET A 91 -16.29 0.34 -0.82
CA MET A 91 -16.61 -0.56 0.28
C MET A 91 -18.08 -0.96 0.28
N THR A 92 -18.95 -0.02 -0.05
CA THR A 92 -20.38 -0.32 -0.15
C THR A 92 -20.64 -1.31 -1.27
N ASP A 93 -20.05 -1.07 -2.44
CA ASP A 93 -20.23 -1.97 -3.58
C ASP A 93 -19.67 -3.35 -3.30
N SER A 94 -18.65 -3.43 -2.47
CA SER A 94 -18.04 -4.71 -2.08
C SER A 94 -18.75 -5.33 -0.89
N LYS A 95 -19.83 -4.72 -0.43
CA LYS A 95 -20.69 -5.24 0.63
C LYS A 95 -19.99 -5.37 1.97
N PHE A 96 -19.15 -4.40 2.28
CA PHE A 96 -18.50 -4.35 3.59
C PHE A 96 -19.53 -4.13 4.68
N SER A 97 -19.37 -4.83 5.80
CA SER A 97 -20.13 -4.51 7.00
C SER A 97 -19.64 -3.18 7.56
N LEU A 98 -20.40 -2.60 8.47
CA LEU A 98 -19.96 -1.38 9.13
C LEU A 98 -18.65 -1.58 9.85
N LEU A 99 -18.51 -2.71 10.55
CA LEU A 99 -17.27 -2.99 11.26
C LEU A 99 -16.09 -3.07 10.31
N LYS A 100 -16.27 -3.73 9.18
CA LYS A 100 -15.19 -3.85 8.23
C LYS A 100 -14.81 -2.51 7.65
N LYS A 101 -15.80 -1.64 7.41
CA LYS A 101 -15.50 -0.28 6.94
C LYS A 101 -14.66 0.49 7.95
N GLU A 102 -14.99 0.36 9.22
CA GLU A 102 -14.25 1.07 10.26
C GLU A 102 -12.82 0.60 10.41
N GLN A 103 -12.54 -0.61 9.95
CA GLN A 103 -11.21 -1.20 10.09
C GLN A 103 -10.35 -1.06 8.84
N GLN A 104 -10.81 -0.31 7.85
CA GLN A 104 -10.08 -0.21 6.60
C GLN A 104 -8.95 0.80 6.68
N TRP A 105 -7.75 0.35 6.33
CA TRP A 105 -6.55 1.17 6.28
C TRP A 105 -6.18 1.44 4.83
N VAL A 106 -5.48 2.55 4.60
CA VAL A 106 -4.98 2.90 3.27
C VAL A 106 -3.49 3.17 3.35
N LEU A 107 -2.79 2.81 2.28
CA LEU A 107 -1.39 3.14 2.10
C LEU A 107 -1.35 4.29 1.10
N SER A 108 -0.77 5.41 1.51
CA SER A 108 -0.73 6.58 0.65
C SER A 108 0.70 6.92 0.27
N CYS A 109 0.83 7.57 -0.88
CA CYS A 109 2.11 8.03 -1.40
C CYS A 109 1.89 9.46 -1.84
N ASN A 110 2.55 10.40 -1.18
CA ASN A 110 2.39 11.83 -1.46
C ASN A 110 0.92 12.24 -1.43
N ASP A 111 0.21 11.76 -0.41
CA ASP A 111 -1.20 12.05 -0.18
C ASP A 111 -2.15 11.48 -1.21
N GLN A 112 -1.68 10.60 -2.06
CA GLN A 112 -2.55 9.84 -2.97
C GLN A 112 -2.64 8.41 -2.48
N ILE A 113 -3.84 7.86 -2.48
CA ILE A 113 -3.99 6.48 -2.05
C ILE A 113 -3.40 5.57 -3.11
N ALA A 114 -2.45 4.73 -2.70
CA ALA A 114 -1.85 3.73 -3.58
C ALA A 114 -2.46 2.35 -3.39
N TRP A 115 -2.98 2.08 -2.21
CA TRP A 115 -3.50 0.75 -1.90
C TRP A 115 -4.55 0.85 -0.81
N LEU A 116 -5.72 0.32 -1.11
CA LEU A 116 -6.72 0.07 -0.09
C LEU A 116 -6.30 -1.26 0.50
N ILE A 117 -5.63 -1.20 1.64
CA ILE A 117 -4.87 -2.33 2.16
C ILE A 117 -5.75 -3.56 2.34
N GLY A 118 -5.29 -4.67 1.74
CA GLY A 118 -6.04 -5.90 1.78
C GLY A 118 -7.12 -6.01 0.73
N GLU A 119 -7.31 -4.98 -0.10
CA GLU A 119 -8.41 -4.98 -1.07
C GLU A 119 -7.97 -4.69 -2.49
N ARG A 120 -7.56 -3.45 -2.79
CA ARG A 120 -7.35 -3.06 -4.18
C ARG A 120 -6.29 -1.98 -4.27
N THR A 121 -5.44 -2.09 -5.28
CA THR A 121 -4.42 -1.08 -5.53
C THR A 121 -4.96 0.01 -6.44
N ASP A 122 -4.20 1.11 -6.53
CA ASP A 122 -4.56 2.26 -7.34
C ASP A 122 -3.85 2.18 -8.67
N ASN A 123 -4.58 2.50 -9.73
CA ASN A 123 -4.07 2.39 -11.10
C ASN A 123 -2.90 3.34 -11.40
N ARG A 124 -2.78 4.43 -10.65
CA ARG A 124 -1.73 5.42 -10.91
C ARG A 124 -0.34 4.90 -10.56
N PHE A 125 -0.26 3.85 -9.76
CA PHE A 125 1.03 3.30 -9.32
C PHE A 125 1.34 1.96 -9.97
N ARG A 126 0.61 1.60 -11.00
CA ARG A 126 0.69 0.26 -11.59
C ARG A 126 1.99 0.04 -12.35
N ILE A 127 2.34 -1.22 -12.45
CA ILE A 127 3.44 -1.66 -13.30
C ILE A 127 2.99 -1.57 -14.75
N ASP A 128 3.84 -1.02 -15.62
CA ASP A 128 3.54 -0.95 -17.04
C ASP A 128 4.79 -1.27 -17.85
N ASP A 129 4.73 -1.02 -19.15
CA ASP A 129 5.82 -1.40 -20.05
C ASP A 129 7.12 -0.65 -19.79
N SER A 130 7.06 0.49 -19.12
CA SER A 130 8.26 1.28 -18.84
C SER A 130 8.85 0.96 -17.47
N THR A 131 8.23 0.08 -16.71
CA THR A 131 8.65 -0.21 -15.34
C THR A 131 9.92 -1.03 -15.35
N GLN A 132 10.92 -0.62 -14.56
CA GLN A 132 12.17 -1.35 -14.42
C GLN A 132 12.34 -1.97 -13.05
N LYS A 133 11.85 -1.29 -12.02
CA LYS A 133 11.92 -1.79 -10.65
C LYS A 133 10.53 -1.78 -10.05
N VAL A 134 10.30 -2.72 -9.19
CA VAL A 134 8.99 -2.92 -8.56
C VAL A 134 9.14 -2.84 -7.06
N ILE A 135 8.22 -2.12 -6.42
CA ILE A 135 8.10 -2.15 -4.97
C ILE A 135 7.01 -3.14 -4.64
N ILE A 136 7.34 -4.15 -3.86
CA ILE A 136 6.37 -5.13 -3.39
C ILE A 136 6.04 -4.78 -1.95
N ALA A 137 4.77 -4.60 -1.66
CA ALA A 137 4.29 -4.30 -0.32
C ALA A 137 3.45 -5.46 0.16
N LYS A 138 3.84 -6.05 1.27
CA LYS A 138 3.12 -7.20 1.82
C LYS A 138 2.56 -6.86 3.18
N LEU A 139 1.31 -7.22 3.38
CA LEU A 139 0.69 -7.09 4.68
C LEU A 139 1.30 -8.14 5.61
N GLY A 140 1.92 -7.67 6.68
CA GLY A 140 2.55 -8.56 7.63
C GLY A 140 1.53 -9.29 8.47
N LYS A 141 2.00 -10.32 9.13
CA LYS A 141 1.12 -11.08 9.99
C LYS A 141 0.82 -10.31 11.26
N GLN A 142 -0.40 -10.43 11.71
CA GLN A 142 -0.80 -9.91 13.00
C GLN A 142 -0.58 -10.97 14.05
N GLU A 143 0.00 -10.59 15.17
CA GLU A 143 0.25 -11.51 16.25
C GLU A 143 -0.78 -11.37 17.33
#